data_4bab16b14329afc4c2184625c266b519
#
_entry.id   4bab16b14329afc4c2184625c266b519
#
_cell.length_a   1.000
_cell.length_b   1.000
_cell.length_c   1.000
_cell.angle_alpha   90.00
_cell.angle_beta   90.00
_cell.angle_gamma   90.00
#
_symmetry.space_group_name_H-M   'P 1'
#
loop_
_entity.id
_entity.type
_entity.pdbx_description
1 polymer ?
#
loop_
_entity_poly.entity_id
_entity_poly.type
_entity_poly.pdbx_seq_one_letter_code
_entity_poly.pdbx_strand_id
1 'polypeptide(L)'
;MPKGPARRRARIGSPQGARNPPASPAERRAVLEVVRELADRLDPQGRSAVVLAGSWARGDAHQGSDVDVWVIGRREGEVVLERAGRHVSIHYATLEGERRRMRAPAHIGGVVPGWRSAMVLRDPNGTAAKLRSEARDFRWSSVRPACDDYLARQLVGWSEEVMKLLRALETGESETASVQRNLLADRMGFLRSVEFEYLWGTENGLWERVAARAGPAFRSAQRAALGTGGESWQESCEAALRLYSLTARANLGVLRGERRRLVVEACRRAGYPIDGGKAGRR
;
A
#
# COMPACT_ATOMS: atom_id res chain seq x y z
N MET A 1 -30.70 -22.57 -38.15
CA MET A 1 -30.14 -21.90 -36.98
C MET A 1 -28.81 -21.27 -37.39
N PRO A 2 -28.65 -19.95 -37.47
CA PRO A 2 -27.39 -19.31 -37.84
C PRO A 2 -26.43 -19.29 -36.63
N LYS A 3 -25.18 -19.74 -36.86
CA LYS A 3 -24.09 -19.69 -35.87
C LYS A 3 -23.68 -18.23 -35.66
N GLY A 4 -23.81 -17.74 -34.43
CA GLY A 4 -23.37 -16.39 -34.03
C GLY A 4 -21.84 -16.23 -34.12
N PRO A 5 -21.32 -14.99 -34.27
CA PRO A 5 -19.91 -14.75 -34.47
C PRO A 5 -19.10 -15.09 -33.22
N ALA A 6 -18.04 -15.86 -33.41
CA ALA A 6 -17.07 -16.19 -32.36
C ALA A 6 -16.43 -14.91 -31.82
N ARG A 7 -16.65 -14.60 -30.54
CA ARG A 7 -15.96 -13.53 -29.83
C ARG A 7 -14.47 -13.86 -29.78
N ARG A 8 -13.65 -13.09 -30.51
CA ARG A 8 -12.20 -13.09 -30.37
C ARG A 8 -11.87 -12.73 -28.92
N ARG A 9 -11.40 -13.69 -28.15
CA ARG A 9 -10.74 -13.42 -26.85
C ARG A 9 -9.46 -12.65 -27.17
N ALA A 10 -9.36 -11.41 -26.71
CA ALA A 10 -8.12 -10.67 -26.72
C ALA A 10 -7.09 -11.47 -25.90
N ARG A 11 -6.04 -11.94 -26.51
CA ARG A 11 -4.87 -12.48 -25.81
C ARG A 11 -4.23 -11.30 -25.09
N ILE A 12 -4.38 -11.26 -23.77
CA ILE A 12 -3.53 -10.42 -22.92
C ILE A 12 -2.16 -11.07 -22.99
N GLY A 13 -1.32 -10.61 -23.92
CA GLY A 13 0.07 -11.00 -23.99
C GLY A 13 0.74 -10.50 -22.71
N SER A 14 1.56 -11.33 -22.06
CA SER A 14 2.41 -10.93 -20.95
C SER A 14 3.33 -9.80 -21.44
N PRO A 15 3.19 -8.56 -20.97
CA PRO A 15 4.13 -7.52 -21.34
C PRO A 15 5.39 -7.76 -20.52
N GLN A 16 6.46 -8.23 -21.15
CA GLN A 16 7.78 -7.98 -20.63
C GLN A 16 7.93 -6.46 -20.51
N GLY A 17 7.87 -5.97 -19.28
CA GLY A 17 8.41 -4.74 -18.71
C GLY A 17 8.68 -3.51 -19.59
N ALA A 18 7.83 -3.17 -20.56
CA ALA A 18 7.86 -1.84 -21.15
C ALA A 18 7.34 -0.85 -20.09
N ARG A 19 8.24 -0.20 -19.38
CA ARG A 19 7.88 0.97 -18.55
C ARG A 19 7.29 2.02 -19.49
N ASN A 20 6.09 2.50 -19.17
CA ASN A 20 5.51 3.62 -19.92
C ASN A 20 6.54 4.76 -19.96
N PRO A 21 6.72 5.42 -21.11
CA PRO A 21 7.66 6.53 -21.20
C PRO A 21 7.26 7.63 -20.20
N PRO A 22 8.24 8.32 -19.61
CA PRO A 22 7.95 9.43 -18.72
C PRO A 22 7.17 10.52 -19.45
N ALA A 23 6.31 11.22 -18.70
CA ALA A 23 5.53 12.33 -19.24
C ALA A 23 6.44 13.43 -19.80
N SER A 24 6.07 13.97 -20.97
CA SER A 24 6.81 15.04 -21.63
C SER A 24 6.72 16.36 -20.84
N PRO A 25 7.66 17.30 -21.04
CA PRO A 25 7.56 18.64 -20.47
C PRO A 25 6.27 19.39 -20.84
N ALA A 26 5.70 19.14 -22.04
CA ALA A 26 4.43 19.73 -22.47
C ALA A 26 3.26 19.17 -21.66
N GLU A 27 3.20 17.85 -21.46
CA GLU A 27 2.16 17.22 -20.64
C GLU A 27 2.24 17.70 -19.18
N ARG A 28 3.46 17.83 -18.63
CA ARG A 28 3.65 18.36 -17.28
C ARG A 28 3.12 19.79 -17.15
N ARG A 29 3.37 20.67 -18.15
CA ARG A 29 2.81 22.03 -18.16
C ARG A 29 1.29 22.00 -18.20
N ALA A 30 0.69 21.21 -19.09
CA ALA A 30 -0.75 21.08 -19.21
C ALA A 30 -1.39 20.60 -17.90
N VAL A 31 -0.80 19.62 -17.21
CA VAL A 31 -1.28 19.16 -15.90
C VAL A 31 -1.20 20.28 -14.86
N LEU A 32 -0.10 21.04 -14.82
CA LEU A 32 0.04 22.15 -13.88
C LEU A 32 -0.98 23.27 -14.13
N GLU A 33 -1.35 23.55 -15.37
CA GLU A 33 -2.42 24.48 -15.73
C GLU A 33 -3.78 23.99 -15.22
N VAL A 34 -4.12 22.74 -15.52
CA VAL A 34 -5.36 22.11 -15.03
C VAL A 34 -5.45 22.14 -13.51
N VAL A 35 -4.36 21.84 -12.79
CA VAL A 35 -4.36 21.82 -11.33
C VAL A 35 -4.45 23.24 -10.74
N ARG A 36 -3.86 24.26 -11.36
CA ARG A 36 -4.01 25.66 -10.94
C ARG A 36 -5.46 26.14 -11.11
N GLU A 37 -6.07 25.91 -12.26
CA GLU A 37 -7.49 26.23 -12.48
C GLU A 37 -8.39 25.50 -11.46
N LEU A 38 -8.07 24.26 -11.18
CA LEU A 38 -8.79 23.46 -10.20
C LEU A 38 -8.63 24.04 -8.80
N ALA A 39 -7.42 24.47 -8.40
CA ALA A 39 -7.17 25.09 -7.11
C ALA A 39 -8.07 26.30 -6.84
N ASP A 40 -8.30 27.15 -7.86
CA ASP A 40 -9.19 28.30 -7.76
C ASP A 40 -10.65 27.90 -7.55
N ARG A 41 -11.09 26.81 -8.16
CA ARG A 41 -12.46 26.26 -8.01
C ARG A 41 -12.68 25.55 -6.69
N LEU A 42 -11.66 24.80 -6.21
CA LEU A 42 -11.75 24.02 -4.99
C LEU A 42 -11.74 24.89 -3.72
N ASP A 43 -11.09 26.06 -3.80
CA ASP A 43 -11.02 27.00 -2.71
C ASP A 43 -11.15 28.46 -3.24
N PRO A 44 -12.36 28.87 -3.67
CA PRO A 44 -12.57 30.21 -4.22
C PRO A 44 -12.21 31.34 -3.27
N GLN A 45 -12.18 31.09 -1.96
CA GLN A 45 -11.85 32.05 -0.92
C GLN A 45 -10.34 32.11 -0.65
N GLY A 46 -9.54 31.21 -1.25
CA GLY A 46 -8.10 31.18 -1.10
C GLY A 46 -7.61 30.93 0.33
N ARG A 47 -8.36 30.17 1.13
CA ARG A 47 -8.06 29.93 2.55
C ARG A 47 -7.29 28.65 2.82
N SER A 48 -7.33 27.69 1.87
CA SER A 48 -6.72 26.38 2.00
C SER A 48 -5.36 26.33 1.33
N ALA A 49 -4.48 25.48 1.84
CA ALA A 49 -3.30 25.11 1.08
C ALA A 49 -3.70 24.09 0.00
N VAL A 50 -3.20 24.25 -1.22
CA VAL A 50 -3.40 23.35 -2.35
C VAL A 50 -2.05 22.90 -2.86
N VAL A 51 -1.85 21.59 -2.95
CA VAL A 51 -0.59 21.00 -3.40
C VAL A 51 -0.86 19.92 -4.46
N LEU A 52 0.04 19.83 -5.43
CA LEU A 52 0.15 18.68 -6.31
C LEU A 52 1.02 17.64 -5.60
N ALA A 53 0.53 16.39 -5.59
CA ALA A 53 1.21 15.26 -4.98
C ALA A 53 1.50 14.15 -6.01
N GLY A 54 1.81 12.94 -5.53
CA GLY A 54 1.95 11.77 -6.36
C GLY A 54 3.07 11.83 -7.40
N SER A 55 2.89 11.09 -8.48
CA SER A 55 3.89 10.92 -9.53
C SER A 55 4.23 12.23 -10.27
N TRP A 56 3.25 13.11 -10.47
CA TRP A 56 3.46 14.40 -11.12
C TRP A 56 4.33 15.35 -10.29
N ALA A 57 4.16 15.32 -8.98
CA ALA A 57 5.01 16.11 -8.07
C ALA A 57 6.42 15.54 -7.96
N ARG A 58 6.57 14.21 -7.95
CA ARG A 58 7.87 13.53 -7.93
C ARG A 58 8.63 13.64 -9.25
N GLY A 59 7.92 13.82 -10.37
CA GLY A 59 8.51 13.89 -11.70
C GLY A 59 8.70 12.53 -12.39
N ASP A 60 8.08 11.47 -11.86
CA ASP A 60 8.08 10.11 -12.41
C ASP A 60 6.74 9.70 -13.04
N ALA A 61 5.86 10.69 -13.31
CA ALA A 61 4.60 10.48 -14.00
C ALA A 61 4.79 10.01 -15.45
N HIS A 62 3.84 9.22 -15.94
CA HIS A 62 3.71 8.79 -17.33
C HIS A 62 2.33 9.20 -17.88
N GLN A 63 2.10 8.97 -19.19
CA GLN A 63 0.88 9.40 -19.87
C GLN A 63 -0.42 8.91 -19.19
N GLY A 64 -0.43 7.72 -18.60
CA GLY A 64 -1.59 7.15 -17.88
C GLY A 64 -1.64 7.45 -16.39
N SER A 65 -0.74 8.31 -15.87
CA SER A 65 -0.75 8.67 -14.45
C SER A 65 -1.94 9.55 -14.11
N ASP A 66 -2.61 9.23 -13.02
CA ASP A 66 -3.58 10.08 -12.35
C ASP A 66 -2.92 11.34 -11.76
N VAL A 67 -3.75 12.31 -11.43
CA VAL A 67 -3.29 13.58 -10.86
C VAL A 67 -3.78 13.66 -9.42
N ASP A 68 -2.84 13.67 -8.47
CA ASP A 68 -3.14 13.75 -7.05
C ASP A 68 -3.08 15.21 -6.57
N VAL A 69 -4.20 15.72 -6.07
CA VAL A 69 -4.32 17.06 -5.50
C VAL A 69 -4.71 16.96 -4.04
N TRP A 70 -3.95 17.60 -3.15
CA TRP A 70 -4.31 17.67 -1.75
C TRP A 70 -4.72 19.10 -1.39
N VAL A 71 -5.85 19.22 -0.69
CA VAL A 71 -6.44 20.48 -0.24
C VAL A 71 -6.49 20.47 1.28
N ILE A 72 -5.62 21.25 1.90
CA ILE A 72 -5.50 21.28 3.37
C ILE A 72 -6.23 22.52 3.91
N GLY A 73 -7.35 22.26 4.58
CA GLY A 73 -8.24 23.29 5.08
C GLY A 73 -9.11 22.80 6.23
N ARG A 74 -10.41 23.03 6.12
CA ARG A 74 -11.40 22.67 7.16
C ARG A 74 -12.20 21.40 6.82
N ARG A 75 -12.11 20.93 5.59
CA ARG A 75 -12.88 19.78 5.07
C ARG A 75 -11.99 18.55 5.08
N GLU A 76 -12.61 17.39 5.33
CA GLU A 76 -11.99 16.07 5.14
C GLU A 76 -12.80 15.26 4.12
N GLY A 77 -12.14 14.37 3.38
CA GLY A 77 -12.77 13.48 2.41
C GLY A 77 -11.96 13.33 1.13
N GLU A 78 -12.50 12.53 0.21
CA GLU A 78 -11.90 12.26 -1.09
C GLU A 78 -12.92 12.45 -2.20
N VAL A 79 -12.48 12.98 -3.33
CA VAL A 79 -13.28 13.12 -4.54
C VAL A 79 -12.40 12.71 -5.71
N VAL A 80 -12.95 11.88 -6.59
CA VAL A 80 -12.33 11.55 -7.87
C VAL A 80 -13.17 12.18 -8.97
N LEU A 81 -12.54 12.86 -9.91
CA LEU A 81 -13.19 13.45 -11.06
C LEU A 81 -12.32 13.28 -12.31
N GLU A 82 -12.92 13.51 -13.48
CA GLU A 82 -12.20 13.56 -14.74
C GLU A 82 -11.97 15.03 -15.14
N ARG A 83 -10.73 15.34 -15.52
CA ARG A 83 -10.36 16.64 -16.11
C ARG A 83 -9.35 16.46 -17.22
N ALA A 84 -9.63 17.04 -18.37
CA ALA A 84 -8.77 16.98 -19.56
C ALA A 84 -8.35 15.54 -19.93
N GLY A 85 -9.26 14.58 -19.84
CA GLY A 85 -9.02 13.16 -20.13
C GLY A 85 -8.19 12.43 -19.07
N ARG A 86 -8.04 12.98 -17.86
CA ARG A 86 -7.27 12.38 -16.75
C ARG A 86 -8.12 12.20 -15.50
N HIS A 87 -7.86 11.13 -14.79
CA HIS A 87 -8.38 10.96 -13.44
C HIS A 87 -7.65 11.93 -12.50
N VAL A 88 -8.43 12.70 -11.75
CA VAL A 88 -7.92 13.63 -10.74
C VAL A 88 -8.47 13.19 -9.39
N SER A 89 -7.58 12.76 -8.49
CA SER A 89 -7.91 12.43 -7.12
C SER A 89 -7.67 13.66 -6.24
N ILE A 90 -8.72 14.10 -5.54
CA ILE A 90 -8.65 15.22 -4.62
C ILE A 90 -8.81 14.72 -3.20
N HIS A 91 -7.77 14.88 -2.42
CA HIS A 91 -7.77 14.54 -1.00
C HIS A 91 -7.92 15.81 -0.17
N TYR A 92 -9.01 15.92 0.56
CA TYR A 92 -9.26 17.00 1.52
C TYR A 92 -8.86 16.56 2.91
N ALA A 93 -8.08 17.37 3.61
CA ALA A 93 -7.69 17.10 4.97
C ALA A 93 -7.55 18.38 5.79
N THR A 94 -7.61 18.22 7.11
CA THR A 94 -7.17 19.25 8.05
C THR A 94 -5.67 19.12 8.31
N LEU A 95 -5.02 20.19 8.79
CA LEU A 95 -3.63 20.15 9.23
C LEU A 95 -3.40 19.01 10.23
N GLU A 96 -4.29 18.87 11.19
CA GLU A 96 -4.17 17.84 12.23
C GLU A 96 -4.47 16.43 11.69
N GLY A 97 -5.39 16.33 10.73
CA GLY A 97 -5.67 15.09 10.01
C GLY A 97 -4.40 14.56 9.31
N GLU A 98 -3.69 15.41 8.58
CA GLU A 98 -2.45 15.03 7.90
C GLU A 98 -1.33 14.68 8.89
N ARG A 99 -1.21 15.38 10.00
CA ARG A 99 -0.28 15.03 11.07
C ARG A 99 -0.57 13.66 11.67
N ARG A 100 -1.84 13.34 11.91
CA ARG A 100 -2.23 12.00 12.36
C ARG A 100 -1.85 10.94 11.33
N ARG A 101 -2.08 11.18 10.03
CA ARG A 101 -1.70 10.26 8.95
C ARG A 101 -0.19 10.05 8.87
N MET A 102 0.63 11.10 9.02
CA MET A 102 2.09 10.98 9.05
C MET A 102 2.62 10.16 10.24
N ARG A 103 1.81 9.94 11.28
CA ARG A 103 2.17 9.14 12.47
C ARG A 103 1.45 7.79 12.53
N ALA A 104 0.46 7.57 11.68
CA ALA A 104 -0.30 6.34 11.64
C ALA A 104 0.45 5.26 10.84
N PRO A 105 0.82 4.11 11.43
CA PRO A 105 1.63 3.07 10.80
C PRO A 105 1.13 2.64 9.42
N ALA A 106 -0.19 2.61 9.23
CA ALA A 106 -0.81 2.26 7.96
C ALA A 106 -0.57 3.29 6.84
N HIS A 107 -0.19 4.52 7.16
CA HIS A 107 -0.11 5.62 6.20
C HIS A 107 1.29 6.23 6.05
N ILE A 108 2.16 6.07 7.03
CA ILE A 108 3.49 6.68 7.08
C ILE A 108 4.27 6.46 5.78
N GLY A 109 4.27 5.22 5.28
CA GLY A 109 5.04 4.82 4.11
C GLY A 109 4.73 5.61 2.83
N GLY A 110 3.49 6.05 2.68
CA GLY A 110 3.04 6.86 1.53
C GLY A 110 2.98 8.36 1.84
N VAL A 111 2.43 8.72 3.00
CA VAL A 111 2.13 10.13 3.34
C VAL A 111 3.39 10.94 3.58
N VAL A 112 4.36 10.43 4.33
CA VAL A 112 5.61 11.16 4.61
C VAL A 112 6.40 11.46 3.32
N PRO A 113 6.69 10.50 2.44
CA PRO A 113 7.36 10.80 1.17
C PRO A 113 6.49 11.63 0.23
N GLY A 114 5.16 11.47 0.28
CA GLY A 114 4.22 12.32 -0.46
C GLY A 114 4.41 13.79 -0.10
N TRP A 115 4.44 14.14 1.18
CA TRP A 115 4.70 15.52 1.64
C TRP A 115 6.11 16.01 1.32
N ARG A 116 7.12 15.15 1.36
CA ARG A 116 8.50 15.52 0.98
C ARG A 116 8.62 15.99 -0.46
N SER A 117 7.86 15.35 -1.36
CA SER A 117 7.86 15.64 -2.80
C SER A 117 6.76 16.59 -3.24
N ALA A 118 5.78 16.91 -2.40
CA ALA A 118 4.63 17.73 -2.74
C ALA A 118 5.05 19.09 -3.33
N MET A 119 4.42 19.48 -4.44
CA MET A 119 4.58 20.79 -5.07
C MET A 119 3.48 21.71 -4.56
N VAL A 120 3.86 22.76 -3.84
CA VAL A 120 2.93 23.74 -3.30
C VAL A 120 2.47 24.67 -4.43
N LEU A 121 1.16 24.74 -4.64
CA LEU A 121 0.53 25.64 -5.62
C LEU A 121 -0.05 26.87 -4.95
N ARG A 122 -0.61 26.71 -3.76
CA ARG A 122 -1.15 27.78 -2.91
C ARG A 122 -0.91 27.42 -1.43
N ASP A 123 -0.51 28.38 -0.63
CA ASP A 123 -0.32 28.17 0.81
C ASP A 123 -0.43 29.48 1.60
N PRO A 124 -1.64 30.07 1.71
CA PRO A 124 -1.83 31.40 2.29
C PRO A 124 -1.44 31.49 3.77
N ASN A 125 -1.49 30.36 4.49
CA ASN A 125 -1.28 30.30 5.94
C ASN A 125 -0.02 29.50 6.33
N GLY A 126 0.84 29.15 5.38
CA GLY A 126 2.04 28.35 5.62
C GLY A 126 1.77 26.90 6.06
N THR A 127 0.54 26.40 5.86
CA THR A 127 0.12 25.06 6.29
C THR A 127 0.87 23.95 5.54
N ALA A 128 0.98 24.09 4.22
CA ALA A 128 1.71 23.12 3.40
C ALA A 128 3.23 23.17 3.68
N ALA A 129 3.78 24.37 3.85
CA ALA A 129 5.18 24.54 4.21
C ALA A 129 5.50 23.85 5.56
N LYS A 130 4.61 23.98 6.55
CA LYS A 130 4.72 23.32 7.86
C LYS A 130 4.69 21.80 7.74
N LEU A 131 3.71 21.23 7.02
CA LEU A 131 3.61 19.78 6.81
C LEU A 131 4.84 19.22 6.07
N ARG A 132 5.35 19.96 5.08
CA ARG A 132 6.58 19.56 4.38
C ARG A 132 7.80 19.56 5.31
N SER A 133 7.92 20.54 6.20
CA SER A 133 8.98 20.56 7.21
C SER A 133 8.87 19.37 8.14
N GLU A 134 7.70 19.13 8.72
CA GLU A 134 7.44 18.00 9.60
C GLU A 134 7.73 16.66 8.92
N ALA A 135 7.38 16.51 7.64
CA ALA A 135 7.69 15.31 6.86
C ALA A 135 9.21 15.12 6.60
N ARG A 136 9.98 16.21 6.40
CA ARG A 136 11.44 16.14 6.28
C ARG A 136 12.10 15.70 7.58
N ASP A 137 11.58 16.20 8.70
CA ASP A 137 12.09 15.93 10.04
C ASP A 137 11.61 14.59 10.60
N PHE A 138 10.69 13.90 9.92
CA PHE A 138 10.16 12.63 10.35
C PHE A 138 11.27 11.60 10.60
N ARG A 139 11.17 10.91 11.74
CA ARG A 139 12.02 9.78 12.13
C ARG A 139 11.17 8.62 12.62
N TRP A 140 11.45 7.43 12.15
CA TRP A 140 10.74 6.22 12.54
C TRP A 140 10.79 5.96 14.05
N SER A 141 11.88 6.35 14.72
CA SER A 141 12.01 6.21 16.17
C SER A 141 10.90 6.89 16.96
N SER A 142 10.34 7.99 16.44
CA SER A 142 9.25 8.74 17.10
C SER A 142 7.90 8.00 17.08
N VAL A 143 7.73 7.02 16.21
CA VAL A 143 6.49 6.26 16.02
C VAL A 143 6.66 4.75 16.24
N ARG A 144 7.87 4.31 16.61
CA ARG A 144 8.18 2.88 16.80
C ARG A 144 7.19 2.15 17.71
N PRO A 145 6.81 2.65 18.91
CA PRO A 145 5.86 1.95 19.76
C PRO A 145 4.48 1.78 19.10
N ALA A 146 4.04 2.76 18.32
CA ALA A 146 2.79 2.69 17.57
C ALA A 146 2.88 1.66 16.42
N CYS A 147 4.03 1.56 15.75
CA CYS A 147 4.27 0.55 14.71
C CYS A 147 4.31 -0.86 15.30
N ASP A 148 4.97 -1.06 16.43
CA ASP A 148 5.05 -2.35 17.12
C ASP A 148 3.66 -2.82 17.57
N ASP A 149 2.84 -1.95 18.16
CA ASP A 149 1.46 -2.28 18.54
C ASP A 149 0.57 -2.52 17.31
N TYR A 150 0.73 -1.73 16.25
CA TYR A 150 0.02 -1.94 14.99
C TYR A 150 0.34 -3.32 14.39
N LEU A 151 1.62 -3.69 14.28
CA LEU A 151 2.04 -4.99 13.77
C LEU A 151 1.47 -6.13 14.62
N ALA A 152 1.51 -6.01 15.95
CA ALA A 152 0.95 -7.01 16.85
C ALA A 152 -0.56 -7.17 16.67
N ARG A 153 -1.32 -6.08 16.58
CA ARG A 153 -2.78 -6.12 16.35
C ARG A 153 -3.12 -6.69 14.98
N GLN A 154 -2.40 -6.29 13.94
CA GLN A 154 -2.63 -6.79 12.58
C GLN A 154 -2.38 -8.29 12.49
N LEU A 155 -1.29 -8.80 13.05
CA LEU A 155 -1.00 -10.24 13.04
C LEU A 155 -2.08 -11.05 13.76
N VAL A 156 -2.63 -10.54 14.87
CA VAL A 156 -3.76 -11.17 15.57
C VAL A 156 -5.01 -11.14 14.67
N GLY A 157 -5.36 -9.99 14.09
CA GLY A 157 -6.51 -9.89 13.19
C GLY A 157 -6.40 -10.85 12.01
N TRP A 158 -5.25 -10.88 11.35
CA TRP A 158 -5.01 -11.77 10.20
C TRP A 158 -4.91 -13.25 10.54
N SER A 159 -4.75 -13.63 11.82
CA SER A 159 -4.84 -15.03 12.25
C SER A 159 -6.24 -15.61 12.03
N GLU A 160 -7.28 -14.78 12.07
CA GLU A 160 -8.66 -15.18 11.72
C GLU A 160 -8.77 -15.58 10.24
N GLU A 161 -8.15 -14.81 9.34
CA GLU A 161 -8.16 -15.12 7.90
C GLU A 161 -7.36 -16.39 7.59
N VAL A 162 -6.31 -16.68 8.36
CA VAL A 162 -5.61 -17.98 8.31
C VAL A 162 -6.57 -19.12 8.64
N MET A 163 -7.37 -18.98 9.71
CA MET A 163 -8.33 -20.02 10.10
C MET A 163 -9.46 -20.20 9.07
N LYS A 164 -9.94 -19.11 8.47
CA LYS A 164 -10.92 -19.16 7.38
C LYS A 164 -10.36 -19.87 6.14
N LEU A 165 -9.10 -19.55 5.78
CA LEU A 165 -8.43 -20.23 4.65
C LEU A 165 -8.28 -21.72 4.90
N LEU A 166 -7.83 -22.14 6.08
CA LEU A 166 -7.70 -23.56 6.43
C LEU A 166 -9.03 -24.29 6.33
N ARG A 167 -10.09 -23.73 6.92
CA ARG A 167 -11.44 -24.31 6.84
C ARG A 167 -11.91 -24.42 5.39
N ALA A 168 -11.73 -23.37 4.59
CA ALA A 168 -12.17 -23.38 3.20
C ALA A 168 -11.42 -24.43 2.36
N LEU A 169 -10.15 -24.69 2.65
CA LEU A 169 -9.39 -25.78 2.04
C LEU A 169 -9.92 -27.16 2.45
N GLU A 170 -10.26 -27.34 3.74
CA GLU A 170 -10.83 -28.59 4.27
C GLU A 170 -12.22 -28.91 3.69
N THR A 171 -13.06 -27.88 3.49
CA THR A 171 -14.44 -28.02 2.99
C THR A 171 -14.57 -27.91 1.48
N GLY A 172 -13.48 -27.58 0.75
CA GLY A 172 -13.49 -27.42 -0.70
C GLY A 172 -14.13 -26.09 -1.17
N GLU A 173 -14.27 -25.09 -0.29
CA GLU A 173 -14.83 -23.77 -0.60
C GLU A 173 -13.82 -22.91 -1.37
N SER A 174 -13.63 -23.19 -2.67
CA SER A 174 -12.57 -22.60 -3.49
C SER A 174 -12.62 -21.07 -3.61
N GLU A 175 -13.82 -20.47 -3.67
CA GLU A 175 -13.99 -19.01 -3.74
C GLU A 175 -13.56 -18.35 -2.42
N THR A 176 -14.04 -18.86 -1.29
CA THR A 176 -13.65 -18.40 0.05
C THR A 176 -12.13 -18.48 0.23
N ALA A 177 -11.53 -19.62 -0.11
CA ALA A 177 -10.10 -19.82 0.00
C ALA A 177 -9.31 -18.84 -0.90
N SER A 178 -9.78 -18.57 -2.12
CA SER A 178 -9.13 -17.63 -3.04
C SER A 178 -9.15 -16.20 -2.51
N VAL A 179 -10.25 -15.77 -1.89
CA VAL A 179 -10.36 -14.44 -1.25
C VAL A 179 -9.36 -14.34 -0.11
N GLN A 180 -9.33 -15.32 0.80
CA GLN A 180 -8.43 -15.29 1.95
C GLN A 180 -6.95 -15.34 1.54
N ARG A 181 -6.61 -16.16 0.54
CA ARG A 181 -5.26 -16.18 -0.05
C ARG A 181 -4.83 -14.80 -0.53
N ASN A 182 -5.68 -14.12 -1.31
CA ASN A 182 -5.35 -12.81 -1.86
C ASN A 182 -5.17 -11.74 -0.77
N LEU A 183 -6.05 -11.75 0.24
CA LEU A 183 -5.95 -10.86 1.39
C LEU A 183 -4.63 -11.07 2.15
N LEU A 184 -4.27 -12.31 2.45
CA LEU A 184 -3.01 -12.63 3.12
C LEU A 184 -1.80 -12.24 2.27
N ALA A 185 -1.82 -12.53 0.94
CA ALA A 185 -0.72 -12.20 0.04
C ALA A 185 -0.44 -10.70 0.00
N ASP A 186 -1.48 -9.88 -0.08
CA ASP A 186 -1.36 -8.40 -0.04
C ASP A 186 -0.87 -7.91 1.32
N ARG A 187 -1.55 -8.30 2.39
CA ARG A 187 -1.34 -7.73 3.71
C ARG A 187 -0.02 -8.10 4.35
N MET A 188 0.49 -9.29 4.13
CA MET A 188 1.79 -9.69 4.69
C MET A 188 2.93 -8.88 4.07
N GLY A 189 2.87 -8.57 2.79
CA GLY A 189 3.81 -7.66 2.15
C GLY A 189 3.77 -6.27 2.76
N PHE A 190 2.56 -5.75 2.98
CA PHE A 190 2.38 -4.44 3.61
C PHE A 190 2.91 -4.38 5.05
N LEU A 191 2.61 -5.37 5.89
CA LEU A 191 3.12 -5.43 7.27
C LEU A 191 4.65 -5.48 7.32
N ARG A 192 5.27 -6.22 6.39
CA ARG A 192 6.73 -6.24 6.25
C ARG A 192 7.30 -4.88 5.85
N SER A 193 6.56 -4.07 5.07
CA SER A 193 7.00 -2.71 4.74
C SER A 193 7.05 -1.80 5.96
N VAL A 194 6.10 -1.94 6.88
CA VAL A 194 6.09 -1.21 8.17
C VAL A 194 7.23 -1.67 9.06
N GLU A 195 7.44 -2.97 9.20
CA GLU A 195 8.57 -3.54 9.95
C GLU A 195 9.93 -3.06 9.41
N PHE A 196 10.05 -2.98 8.09
CA PHE A 196 11.28 -2.50 7.43
C PHE A 196 11.43 -0.98 7.42
N GLU A 197 10.46 -0.24 7.95
CA GLU A 197 10.49 1.22 7.98
C GLU A 197 10.57 1.84 6.57
N TYR A 198 9.87 1.25 5.60
CA TYR A 198 9.89 1.76 4.24
C TYR A 198 9.04 3.02 4.09
N LEU A 199 9.67 4.06 3.56
CA LEU A 199 9.02 5.22 2.98
C LEU A 199 8.95 5.01 1.47
N TRP A 200 7.85 4.43 0.99
CA TRP A 200 7.74 3.94 -0.39
C TRP A 200 7.18 5.00 -1.36
N GLY A 201 6.34 5.93 -0.92
CA GLY A 201 5.77 7.02 -1.74
C GLY A 201 4.83 6.58 -2.86
N THR A 202 4.98 5.36 -3.36
CA THR A 202 4.09 4.69 -4.31
C THR A 202 4.13 3.19 -4.04
N GLU A 203 2.99 2.52 -4.24
CA GLU A 203 2.90 1.07 -4.09
C GLU A 203 3.59 0.32 -5.25
N ASN A 204 3.84 1.00 -6.36
CA ASN A 204 4.54 0.42 -7.50
C ASN A 204 5.92 -0.11 -7.08
N GLY A 205 6.14 -1.40 -7.28
CA GLY A 205 7.39 -2.07 -6.90
C GLY A 205 7.61 -2.24 -5.39
N LEU A 206 6.61 -1.93 -4.53
CA LEU A 206 6.75 -2.10 -3.09
C LEU A 206 6.94 -3.57 -2.72
N TRP A 207 6.13 -4.45 -3.29
CA TRP A 207 6.17 -5.89 -2.98
C TRP A 207 7.49 -6.54 -3.38
N GLU A 208 8.07 -6.16 -4.53
CA GLU A 208 9.39 -6.63 -4.97
C GLU A 208 10.49 -6.19 -4.00
N ARG A 209 10.46 -4.93 -3.56
CA ARG A 209 11.43 -4.39 -2.58
C ARG A 209 11.31 -5.07 -1.23
N VAL A 210 10.08 -5.29 -0.77
CA VAL A 210 9.81 -6.03 0.47
C VAL A 210 10.36 -7.46 0.36
N ALA A 211 10.02 -8.17 -0.72
CA ALA A 211 10.47 -9.53 -0.96
C ALA A 211 11.99 -9.64 -1.08
N ALA A 212 12.63 -8.63 -1.70
CA ALA A 212 14.09 -8.58 -1.80
C ALA A 212 14.77 -8.52 -0.43
N ARG A 213 14.24 -7.68 0.47
CA ARG A 213 14.78 -7.50 1.82
C ARG A 213 14.41 -8.65 2.78
N ALA A 214 13.20 -9.19 2.64
CA ALA A 214 12.72 -10.28 3.48
C ALA A 214 13.42 -11.63 3.20
N GLY A 215 14.08 -11.74 2.04
CA GLY A 215 14.88 -12.90 1.65
C GLY A 215 14.14 -13.92 0.80
N PRO A 216 14.85 -14.98 0.34
CA PRO A 216 14.35 -15.89 -0.69
C PRO A 216 13.10 -16.68 -0.26
N ALA A 217 13.01 -17.10 0.99
CA ALA A 217 11.84 -17.85 1.48
C ALA A 217 10.55 -17.01 1.43
N PHE A 218 10.62 -15.74 1.84
CA PHE A 218 9.51 -14.81 1.74
C PHE A 218 9.16 -14.51 0.29
N ARG A 219 10.16 -14.23 -0.55
CA ARG A 219 9.97 -13.94 -1.98
C ARG A 219 9.26 -15.10 -2.70
N SER A 220 9.69 -16.35 -2.47
CA SER A 220 9.06 -17.52 -3.04
C SER A 220 7.60 -17.64 -2.60
N ALA A 221 7.34 -17.56 -1.29
CA ALA A 221 5.99 -17.63 -0.76
C ALA A 221 5.08 -16.50 -1.28
N GLN A 222 5.60 -15.27 -1.38
CA GLN A 222 4.84 -14.14 -1.90
C GLN A 222 4.47 -14.31 -3.38
N ARG A 223 5.40 -14.72 -4.23
CA ARG A 223 5.14 -14.95 -5.65
C ARG A 223 4.10 -16.06 -5.85
N ALA A 224 4.26 -17.18 -5.14
CA ALA A 224 3.33 -18.28 -5.19
C ALA A 224 1.92 -17.88 -4.69
N ALA A 225 1.82 -17.18 -3.57
CA ALA A 225 0.55 -16.69 -3.03
C ALA A 225 -0.15 -15.70 -3.98
N LEU A 226 0.61 -14.88 -4.71
CA LEU A 226 0.09 -13.97 -5.75
C LEU A 226 -0.23 -14.69 -7.07
N GLY A 227 0.09 -15.99 -7.22
CA GLY A 227 -0.15 -16.76 -8.44
C GLY A 227 0.74 -16.33 -9.62
N THR A 228 1.92 -15.77 -9.36
CA THR A 228 2.83 -15.27 -10.41
C THR A 228 3.95 -16.25 -10.78
N GLY A 229 4.00 -17.43 -10.17
CA GLY A 229 5.05 -18.43 -10.35
C GLY A 229 4.62 -19.67 -11.14
N GLY A 230 3.33 -19.78 -11.49
CA GLY A 230 2.80 -20.94 -12.20
C GLY A 230 2.34 -22.09 -11.28
N GLU A 231 2.28 -21.84 -9.97
CA GLU A 231 1.80 -22.78 -8.97
C GLU A 231 0.30 -23.10 -9.17
N SER A 232 -0.11 -24.29 -8.77
CA SER A 232 -1.52 -24.66 -8.67
C SER A 232 -2.26 -23.75 -7.68
N TRP A 233 -3.58 -23.76 -7.76
CA TRP A 233 -4.42 -23.00 -6.82
C TRP A 233 -4.17 -23.43 -5.37
N GLN A 234 -4.04 -24.71 -5.09
CA GLN A 234 -3.78 -25.24 -3.75
C GLN A 234 -2.41 -24.79 -3.21
N GLU A 235 -1.36 -24.96 -4.03
CA GLU A 235 -0.01 -24.47 -3.67
C GLU A 235 0.02 -22.98 -3.40
N SER A 236 -0.77 -22.19 -4.13
CA SER A 236 -0.88 -20.74 -3.89
C SER A 236 -1.56 -20.41 -2.55
N CYS A 237 -2.56 -21.21 -2.13
CA CYS A 237 -3.19 -21.08 -0.82
C CYS A 237 -2.23 -21.47 0.32
N GLU A 238 -1.49 -22.56 0.17
CA GLU A 238 -0.46 -23.00 1.12
C GLU A 238 0.66 -21.94 1.25
N ALA A 239 1.05 -21.35 0.12
CA ALA A 239 2.05 -20.28 0.10
C ALA A 239 1.57 -19.03 0.86
N ALA A 240 0.29 -18.69 0.85
CA ALA A 240 -0.27 -17.60 1.64
C ALA A 240 -0.22 -17.88 3.16
N LEU A 241 -0.52 -19.12 3.58
CA LEU A 241 -0.35 -19.58 4.96
C LEU A 241 1.12 -19.47 5.42
N ARG A 242 2.03 -19.92 4.56
CA ARG A 242 3.47 -19.80 4.80
C ARG A 242 3.92 -18.34 4.90
N LEU A 243 3.39 -17.47 4.04
CA LEU A 243 3.71 -16.04 4.02
C LEU A 243 3.29 -15.35 5.33
N TYR A 244 2.09 -15.68 5.85
CA TYR A 244 1.67 -15.24 7.18
C TYR A 244 2.66 -15.68 8.25
N SER A 245 3.03 -16.96 8.27
CA SER A 245 3.92 -17.51 9.30
C SER A 245 5.34 -16.91 9.25
N LEU A 246 5.86 -16.63 8.05
CA LEU A 246 7.14 -15.92 7.88
C LEU A 246 7.06 -14.49 8.41
N THR A 247 5.94 -13.79 8.18
CA THR A 247 5.71 -12.44 8.69
C THR A 247 5.57 -12.44 10.22
N ALA A 248 4.80 -13.38 10.77
CA ALA A 248 4.62 -13.56 12.21
C ALA A 248 5.94 -13.86 12.92
N ARG A 249 6.75 -14.77 12.36
CA ARG A 249 8.08 -15.13 12.89
C ARG A 249 9.00 -13.90 12.98
N ALA A 250 9.04 -13.08 11.94
CA ALA A 250 9.87 -11.89 11.91
C ALA A 250 9.46 -10.85 12.97
N ASN A 251 8.18 -10.86 13.34
CA ASN A 251 7.58 -9.93 14.29
C ASN A 251 7.29 -10.55 15.68
N LEU A 252 7.85 -11.73 15.99
CA LEU A 252 7.65 -12.36 17.31
C LEU A 252 8.03 -11.45 18.48
N GLY A 253 9.00 -10.57 18.26
CA GLY A 253 9.49 -9.63 19.26
C GLY A 253 8.46 -8.60 19.73
N VAL A 254 7.43 -8.30 18.94
CA VAL A 254 6.37 -7.33 19.31
C VAL A 254 5.14 -8.02 19.92
N LEU A 255 5.03 -9.34 19.81
CA LEU A 255 3.90 -10.11 20.33
C LEU A 255 4.12 -10.45 21.81
N ARG A 256 3.09 -10.25 22.65
CA ARG A 256 3.09 -10.52 24.09
C ARG A 256 1.80 -11.25 24.52
N GLY A 257 1.88 -12.02 25.58
CA GLY A 257 0.73 -12.62 26.27
C GLY A 257 -0.20 -13.37 25.31
N GLU A 258 -1.47 -13.05 25.38
CA GLU A 258 -2.55 -13.65 24.57
C GLU A 258 -2.33 -13.49 23.08
N ARG A 259 -1.93 -12.29 22.63
CA ARG A 259 -1.63 -12.02 21.23
C ARG A 259 -0.59 -12.97 20.65
N ARG A 260 0.46 -13.27 21.42
CA ARG A 260 1.50 -14.22 21.03
C ARG A 260 0.95 -15.64 20.91
N ARG A 261 0.13 -16.08 21.87
CA ARG A 261 -0.49 -17.42 21.86
C ARG A 261 -1.35 -17.62 20.63
N LEU A 262 -2.23 -16.66 20.32
CA LEU A 262 -3.11 -16.72 19.15
C LEU A 262 -2.33 -16.82 17.83
N VAL A 263 -1.31 -16.00 17.65
CA VAL A 263 -0.50 -15.99 16.40
C VAL A 263 0.32 -17.26 16.28
N VAL A 264 0.94 -17.75 17.37
CA VAL A 264 1.70 -19.01 17.36
C VAL A 264 0.80 -20.19 17.04
N GLU A 265 -0.40 -20.25 17.63
CA GLU A 265 -1.38 -21.30 17.35
C GLU A 265 -1.86 -21.28 15.90
N ALA A 266 -2.13 -20.09 15.33
CA ALA A 266 -2.50 -19.97 13.91
C ALA A 266 -1.37 -20.49 13.00
N CYS A 267 -0.12 -20.16 13.27
CA CYS A 267 1.03 -20.66 12.52
C CYS A 267 1.19 -22.17 12.65
N ARG A 268 0.95 -22.74 13.85
CA ARG A 268 1.00 -24.18 14.09
C ARG A 268 -0.08 -24.92 13.25
N ARG A 269 -1.30 -24.42 13.28
CA ARG A 269 -2.41 -25.00 12.49
C ARG A 269 -2.18 -24.86 10.98
N ALA A 270 -1.54 -23.78 10.54
CA ALA A 270 -1.13 -23.60 9.15
C ALA A 270 -0.01 -24.54 8.69
N GLY A 271 0.55 -25.37 9.57
CA GLY A 271 1.66 -26.27 9.26
C GLY A 271 3.05 -25.60 9.26
N TYR A 272 3.15 -24.34 9.70
CA TYR A 272 4.41 -23.57 9.73
C TYR A 272 4.68 -23.03 11.15
N PRO A 273 5.00 -23.90 12.13
CA PRO A 273 5.20 -23.47 13.51
C PRO A 273 6.36 -22.47 13.62
N ILE A 274 6.18 -21.48 14.53
CA ILE A 274 7.14 -20.40 14.75
C ILE A 274 7.71 -20.44 16.18
N ASP A 275 7.86 -21.63 16.76
CA ASP A 275 8.33 -21.82 18.12
C ASP A 275 9.69 -21.15 18.33
N GLY A 276 9.75 -20.41 19.41
CA GLY A 276 10.84 -19.72 20.12
C GLY A 276 12.31 -19.83 19.72
N GLY A 277 12.65 -19.90 18.45
CA GLY A 277 14.01 -19.63 18.01
C GLY A 277 14.37 -18.18 18.34
N LYS A 278 15.46 -17.94 19.08
CA LYS A 278 15.99 -16.61 19.36
C LYS A 278 16.06 -15.81 18.06
N ALA A 279 15.10 -14.91 17.85
CA ALA A 279 15.19 -13.92 16.78
C ALA A 279 16.41 -13.05 17.10
N GLY A 280 17.51 -13.29 16.39
CA GLY A 280 18.67 -12.43 16.45
C GLY A 280 18.24 -11.01 16.06
N ARG A 281 18.21 -10.11 17.03
CA ARG A 281 18.20 -8.68 16.75
C ARG A 281 19.53 -8.36 16.09
N ARG A 282 19.49 -7.95 14.85
CA ARG A 282 20.58 -7.20 14.22
C ARG A 282 20.21 -5.72 14.18
#